data_0406477baf3f610bb585d11e63deb10a
#
_entry.id   0406477baf3f610bb585d11e63deb10a
#
_cell.length_a   1.000
_cell.length_b   1.000
_cell.length_c   1.000
_cell.angle_alpha   90.00
_cell.angle_beta   90.00
_cell.angle_gamma   90.00
#
_symmetry.space_group_name_H-M   'P 1'
#
loop_
_entity.id
_entity.type
_entity.pdbx_description
1 polymer ?
#
loop_
_entity_poly.entity_id
_entity_poly.type
_entity_poly.pdbx_seq_one_letter_code
_entity_poly.pdbx_strand_id
1 'polypeptide(L)'
;MPGRFMNDNVGKIGNAGAPSPALIAGTSVREAASLLFGLLLEVVRRHRPEVETVLEGRAIISNLTPEAMARALQAQGIWFQLLSIADQNAAMRRRRFAERNKGREYVRGTFSNVLAEASRNDIGSDEIQKLLANLRIRPVLTAHPTESKRVTVLEKYRKIYLLLRKLENPRWTKREQDAILDELRDQIELVWMTGELHLEKPSVQHEVLRGLHFFDETLFEMAPKMMSGVDRALKTSYPDRRFDVAPFFQFGSWIGGDRDGNPFVTTPVTRAALMQNALASLRYYRAKVIDLARALSITERAASVPDSFRAELARELEASGDAAGIRARNPGEAYRQYLTCVLRKLDATIARTEGAGEALEGRPYYANADELIVDLRVLENALEEANLASIGADLVRPVRFAAQIFRFSTVRLDLRENTTRTTEALQAIWRATPGRSGGDMPEPSSEAWKAWIMAELARPRDPNRKLEGLSPEAEETLSMFRLVPEMRGELDREAFGSFI
;
A
#
# COMPACT_ATOMS: atom_id res chain seq x y z
N MET A 1 -35.34 -12.34 -0.16
CA MET A 1 -36.29 -11.21 -0.33
C MET A 1 -35.64 -9.91 0.14
N PRO A 2 -35.08 -9.06 -0.74
CA PRO A 2 -34.50 -7.76 -0.40
C PRO A 2 -35.36 -6.60 -0.93
N GLY A 3 -36.67 -6.60 -0.68
CA GLY A 3 -37.56 -5.63 -1.28
C GLY A 3 -38.31 -4.69 -0.32
N ARG A 4 -38.08 -4.78 1.01
CA ARG A 4 -38.90 -4.02 2.01
C ARG A 4 -38.19 -2.86 2.72
N PHE A 5 -36.87 -2.65 2.50
CA PHE A 5 -36.17 -1.55 3.19
C PHE A 5 -36.10 -0.24 2.39
N MET A 6 -36.52 -0.21 1.14
CA MET A 6 -36.44 0.99 0.29
C MET A 6 -37.64 1.92 0.29
N ASN A 7 -38.84 1.45 0.64
CA ASN A 7 -40.06 2.26 0.41
C ASN A 7 -40.52 3.15 1.55
N ASP A 8 -40.08 2.95 2.79
CA ASP A 8 -40.61 3.72 3.92
C ASP A 8 -39.81 4.97 4.34
N ASN A 9 -38.61 5.20 3.77
CA ASN A 9 -37.74 6.27 4.24
C ASN A 9 -37.35 7.34 3.18
N VAL A 10 -37.57 7.13 1.90
CA VAL A 10 -37.21 8.09 0.84
C VAL A 10 -38.26 9.23 0.73
N GLY A 11 -39.52 8.96 1.08
CA GLY A 11 -40.61 9.91 0.93
C GLY A 11 -40.69 11.07 1.94
N LYS A 12 -39.79 11.16 2.93
CA LYS A 12 -39.78 12.21 3.96
C LYS A 12 -38.53 13.10 3.98
N ILE A 13 -37.72 13.13 2.93
CA ILE A 13 -36.55 14.01 2.82
C ILE A 13 -36.88 15.36 2.16
N GLY A 14 -38.15 15.60 1.85
CA GLY A 14 -38.63 16.86 1.28
C GLY A 14 -38.66 18.01 2.29
N ASN A 15 -37.97 19.13 1.97
CA ASN A 15 -37.94 20.42 2.69
C ASN A 15 -37.17 20.46 4.02
N ALA A 16 -35.91 20.07 4.03
CA ALA A 16 -34.98 20.54 5.06
C ALA A 16 -34.24 21.76 4.53
N GLY A 17 -34.50 22.93 5.10
CA GLY A 17 -33.61 24.08 4.96
C GLY A 17 -32.18 23.72 5.27
N ALA A 18 -31.21 24.51 4.82
CA ALA A 18 -29.78 24.24 4.95
C ALA A 18 -29.47 23.59 6.31
N PRO A 19 -28.84 22.39 6.31
CA PRO A 19 -28.65 21.61 7.53
C PRO A 19 -27.84 22.40 8.54
N SER A 20 -28.36 22.47 9.77
CA SER A 20 -27.61 23.08 10.87
C SER A 20 -26.34 22.28 11.16
N PRO A 21 -25.21 22.93 11.43
CA PRO A 21 -23.95 22.26 11.77
C PRO A 21 -23.96 21.36 13.00
N ALA A 22 -24.96 21.50 13.87
CA ALA A 22 -25.23 20.60 14.99
C ALA A 22 -25.58 19.17 14.55
N LEU A 23 -25.91 18.97 13.27
CA LEU A 23 -26.32 17.73 12.65
C LEU A 23 -25.24 16.64 12.53
N ILE A 24 -23.94 16.97 12.61
CA ILE A 24 -22.86 15.99 12.42
C ILE A 24 -22.32 15.46 13.76
N ALA A 25 -22.90 15.86 14.87
CA ALA A 25 -22.50 15.38 16.21
C ALA A 25 -22.97 13.94 16.53
N GLY A 26 -23.97 13.43 15.80
CA GLY A 26 -24.55 12.10 16.00
C GLY A 26 -23.74 10.96 15.36
N THR A 27 -24.03 9.72 15.75
CA THR A 27 -23.44 8.50 15.15
C THR A 27 -24.28 7.95 13.99
N SER A 28 -25.30 8.69 13.55
CA SER A 28 -26.26 8.29 12.53
C SER A 28 -25.69 8.47 11.11
N VAL A 29 -25.91 7.46 10.28
CA VAL A 29 -25.64 7.53 8.82
C VAL A 29 -26.55 8.56 8.16
N ARG A 30 -27.80 8.68 8.66
CA ARG A 30 -28.88 9.47 8.05
C ARG A 30 -28.53 10.94 7.86
N GLU A 31 -27.87 11.55 8.84
CA GLU A 31 -27.52 12.98 8.79
C GLU A 31 -26.50 13.27 7.69
N ALA A 32 -25.40 12.49 7.64
CA ALA A 32 -24.40 12.64 6.61
C ALA A 32 -24.95 12.32 5.20
N ALA A 33 -25.79 11.28 5.10
CA ALA A 33 -26.46 10.92 3.85
C ALA A 33 -27.40 12.03 3.37
N SER A 34 -28.22 12.62 4.27
CA SER A 34 -29.12 13.71 3.91
C SER A 34 -28.38 14.96 3.44
N LEU A 35 -27.25 15.30 4.09
CA LEU A 35 -26.40 16.41 3.67
C LEU A 35 -25.84 16.17 2.25
N LEU A 36 -25.20 15.01 2.02
CA LEU A 36 -24.60 14.70 0.74
C LEU A 36 -25.63 14.56 -0.38
N PHE A 37 -26.83 14.03 -0.08
CA PHE A 37 -27.93 13.98 -1.03
C PHE A 37 -28.44 15.36 -1.41
N GLY A 38 -28.60 16.26 -0.42
CA GLY A 38 -29.00 17.65 -0.68
C GLY A 38 -28.02 18.37 -1.60
N LEU A 39 -26.71 18.24 -1.35
CA LEU A 39 -25.67 18.82 -2.20
C LEU A 39 -25.68 18.22 -3.62
N LEU A 40 -25.90 16.90 -3.75
CA LEU A 40 -26.05 16.27 -5.06
C LEU A 40 -27.28 16.79 -5.80
N LEU A 41 -28.42 16.95 -5.12
CA LEU A 41 -29.63 17.51 -5.74
C LEU A 41 -29.41 18.96 -6.22
N GLU A 42 -28.69 19.79 -5.47
CA GLU A 42 -28.34 21.15 -5.90
C GLU A 42 -27.50 21.15 -7.21
N VAL A 43 -26.54 20.23 -7.30
CA VAL A 43 -25.70 20.07 -8.51
C VAL A 43 -26.53 19.58 -9.68
N VAL A 44 -27.36 18.54 -9.47
CA VAL A 44 -28.21 17.97 -10.52
C VAL A 44 -29.24 19.00 -11.01
N ARG A 45 -29.89 19.72 -10.09
CA ARG A 45 -30.86 20.80 -10.44
C ARG A 45 -30.24 21.87 -11.31
N ARG A 46 -28.96 22.24 -11.05
CA ARG A 46 -28.24 23.25 -11.83
C ARG A 46 -27.96 22.81 -13.26
N HIS A 47 -27.60 21.54 -13.44
CA HIS A 47 -27.12 21.03 -14.74
C HIS A 47 -28.16 20.24 -15.55
N ARG A 48 -29.05 19.51 -14.86
CA ARG A 48 -30.05 18.62 -15.47
C ARG A 48 -31.32 18.54 -14.60
N PRO A 49 -32.14 19.58 -14.58
CA PRO A 49 -33.33 19.65 -13.71
C PRO A 49 -34.29 18.47 -13.88
N GLU A 50 -34.37 17.92 -15.10
CA GLU A 50 -35.22 16.76 -15.40
C GLU A 50 -34.81 15.48 -14.64
N VAL A 51 -33.54 15.36 -14.28
CA VAL A 51 -32.99 14.21 -13.53
C VAL A 51 -33.30 14.32 -12.03
N GLU A 52 -33.48 15.54 -11.50
CA GLU A 52 -33.79 15.77 -10.10
C GLU A 52 -35.05 15.00 -9.67
N THR A 53 -36.09 15.09 -10.48
CA THR A 53 -37.41 14.45 -10.19
C THR A 53 -37.32 12.93 -10.09
N VAL A 54 -36.38 12.32 -10.84
CA VAL A 54 -36.11 10.87 -10.76
C VAL A 54 -35.34 10.50 -9.50
N LEU A 55 -34.34 11.29 -9.11
CA LEU A 55 -33.57 11.06 -7.87
C LEU A 55 -34.45 11.19 -6.63
N GLU A 56 -35.43 12.10 -6.64
CA GLU A 56 -36.39 12.25 -5.57
C GLU A 56 -37.51 11.21 -5.58
N GLY A 57 -37.55 10.31 -6.56
CA GLY A 57 -38.57 9.29 -6.73
C GLY A 57 -39.93 9.84 -7.17
N ARG A 58 -39.95 11.07 -7.72
CA ARG A 58 -41.16 11.72 -8.23
C ARG A 58 -41.47 11.42 -9.70
N ALA A 59 -40.46 10.91 -10.43
CA ALA A 59 -40.62 10.50 -11.84
C ALA A 59 -39.99 9.13 -12.08
N ILE A 60 -40.50 8.43 -13.12
CA ILE A 60 -39.99 7.10 -13.51
C ILE A 60 -38.94 7.29 -14.60
N ILE A 61 -37.79 6.62 -14.48
CA ILE A 61 -36.64 6.73 -15.38
C ILE A 61 -36.99 6.39 -16.83
N SER A 62 -37.95 5.48 -17.08
CA SER A 62 -38.40 5.08 -18.42
C SER A 62 -39.07 6.20 -19.21
N ASN A 63 -39.51 7.28 -18.56
CA ASN A 63 -40.14 8.42 -19.20
C ASN A 63 -39.14 9.47 -19.70
N LEU A 64 -37.85 9.24 -19.48
CA LEU A 64 -36.79 10.14 -19.90
C LEU A 64 -36.28 9.81 -21.32
N THR A 65 -35.70 10.82 -21.97
CA THR A 65 -34.92 10.59 -23.19
C THR A 65 -33.70 9.71 -22.88
N PRO A 66 -33.10 9.00 -23.85
CA PRO A 66 -31.92 8.17 -23.61
C PRO A 66 -30.75 8.93 -22.98
N GLU A 67 -30.54 10.20 -23.36
CA GLU A 67 -29.52 11.06 -22.77
C GLU A 67 -29.82 11.39 -21.30
N ALA A 68 -31.05 11.81 -21.01
CA ALA A 68 -31.47 12.10 -19.63
C ALA A 68 -31.48 10.82 -18.77
N MET A 69 -31.81 9.66 -19.34
CA MET A 69 -31.70 8.37 -18.67
C MET A 69 -30.25 8.03 -18.29
N ALA A 70 -29.30 8.23 -19.21
CA ALA A 70 -27.88 8.02 -18.93
C ALA A 70 -27.40 8.94 -17.78
N ARG A 71 -27.84 10.19 -17.76
CA ARG A 71 -27.55 11.14 -16.68
C ARG A 71 -28.21 10.77 -15.36
N ALA A 72 -29.43 10.24 -15.39
CA ALA A 72 -30.10 9.74 -14.18
C ALA A 72 -29.36 8.52 -13.58
N LEU A 73 -28.89 7.59 -14.44
CA LEU A 73 -28.07 6.46 -13.98
C LEU A 73 -26.73 6.93 -13.39
N GLN A 74 -26.07 7.93 -14.01
CA GLN A 74 -24.88 8.55 -13.46
C GLN A 74 -25.14 9.16 -12.08
N ALA A 75 -26.22 9.93 -11.94
CA ALA A 75 -26.61 10.53 -10.67
C ALA A 75 -26.86 9.48 -9.59
N GLN A 76 -27.52 8.38 -9.92
CA GLN A 76 -27.71 7.24 -9.01
C GLN A 76 -26.39 6.58 -8.61
N GLY A 77 -25.47 6.38 -9.56
CA GLY A 77 -24.13 5.85 -9.30
C GLY A 77 -23.37 6.73 -8.32
N ILE A 78 -23.38 8.04 -8.53
CA ILE A 78 -22.77 9.02 -7.61
C ILE A 78 -23.44 8.94 -6.24
N TRP A 79 -24.76 8.90 -6.17
CA TRP A 79 -25.49 8.78 -4.91
C TRP A 79 -25.10 7.55 -4.11
N PHE A 80 -24.99 6.37 -4.74
CA PHE A 80 -24.56 5.15 -4.05
C PHE A 80 -23.16 5.27 -3.47
N GLN A 81 -22.23 5.94 -4.17
CA GLN A 81 -20.89 6.21 -3.64
C GLN A 81 -20.94 7.18 -2.46
N LEU A 82 -21.73 8.25 -2.54
CA LEU A 82 -21.91 9.20 -1.44
C LEU A 82 -22.54 8.54 -0.22
N LEU A 83 -23.50 7.64 -0.42
CA LEU A 83 -24.12 6.85 0.64
C LEU A 83 -23.10 5.92 1.32
N SER A 84 -22.23 5.27 0.54
CA SER A 84 -21.14 4.47 1.06
C SER A 84 -20.17 5.32 1.91
N ILE A 85 -19.83 6.53 1.46
CA ILE A 85 -19.02 7.48 2.22
C ILE A 85 -19.69 7.87 3.54
N ALA A 86 -21.01 8.13 3.53
CA ALA A 86 -21.75 8.44 4.74
C ALA A 86 -21.74 7.28 5.74
N ASP A 87 -21.89 6.04 5.27
CA ASP A 87 -21.83 4.84 6.13
C ASP A 87 -20.42 4.63 6.73
N GLN A 88 -19.37 4.74 5.92
CA GLN A 88 -17.98 4.66 6.39
C GLN A 88 -17.69 5.74 7.43
N ASN A 89 -18.14 6.97 7.21
CA ASN A 89 -18.00 8.07 8.16
C ASN A 89 -18.72 7.77 9.48
N ALA A 90 -19.97 7.30 9.42
CA ALA A 90 -20.73 6.93 10.62
C ALA A 90 -20.10 5.75 11.37
N ALA A 91 -19.55 4.75 10.66
CA ALA A 91 -18.84 3.64 11.27
C ALA A 91 -17.60 4.13 12.05
N MET A 92 -16.83 5.05 11.49
CA MET A 92 -15.70 5.67 12.17
C MET A 92 -16.13 6.49 13.40
N ARG A 93 -17.24 7.23 13.33
CA ARG A 93 -17.79 7.97 14.48
C ARG A 93 -18.22 7.02 15.60
N ARG A 94 -18.91 5.91 15.28
CA ARG A 94 -19.27 4.87 16.27
C ARG A 94 -18.04 4.29 16.97
N ARG A 95 -16.96 4.01 16.23
CA ARG A 95 -15.71 3.51 16.81
C ARG A 95 -15.07 4.52 17.75
N ARG A 96 -14.96 5.79 17.35
CA ARG A 96 -14.44 6.88 18.20
C ARG A 96 -15.29 7.09 19.45
N PHE A 97 -16.62 7.01 19.31
CA PHE A 97 -17.55 7.11 20.43
C PHE A 97 -17.33 5.95 21.42
N ALA A 98 -17.20 4.72 20.93
CA ALA A 98 -16.91 3.57 21.77
C ALA A 98 -15.56 3.70 22.49
N GLU A 99 -14.51 4.12 21.75
CA GLU A 99 -13.17 4.33 22.33
C GLU A 99 -13.18 5.41 23.42
N ARG A 100 -13.88 6.54 23.20
CA ARG A 100 -13.98 7.64 24.17
C ARG A 100 -14.72 7.25 25.44
N ASN A 101 -15.80 6.49 25.32
CA ASN A 101 -16.70 6.23 26.46
C ASN A 101 -16.41 4.92 27.19
N LYS A 102 -15.82 3.93 26.53
CA LYS A 102 -15.57 2.60 27.10
C LYS A 102 -14.10 2.26 27.23
N GLY A 103 -13.23 2.94 26.49
CA GLY A 103 -11.82 2.60 26.37
C GLY A 103 -11.50 1.85 25.09
N ARG A 104 -10.22 1.89 24.72
CA ARG A 104 -9.70 1.32 23.48
C ARG A 104 -9.81 -0.21 23.44
N GLU A 105 -9.65 -0.83 24.60
CA GLU A 105 -9.72 -2.28 24.82
C GLU A 105 -11.13 -2.87 24.62
N TYR A 106 -12.17 -2.02 24.51
CA TYR A 106 -13.54 -2.44 24.23
C TYR A 106 -13.95 -2.23 22.75
N VAL A 107 -13.06 -1.66 21.95
CA VAL A 107 -13.33 -1.50 20.51
C VAL A 107 -13.01 -2.80 19.76
N ARG A 108 -14.03 -3.57 19.44
CA ARG A 108 -13.92 -4.88 18.78
C ARG A 108 -13.12 -4.79 17.48
N GLY A 109 -12.29 -5.82 17.23
CA GLY A 109 -11.45 -5.92 16.03
C GLY A 109 -10.23 -5.00 16.06
N THR A 110 -9.80 -4.53 17.24
CA THR A 110 -8.53 -3.85 17.44
C THR A 110 -7.53 -4.73 18.19
N PHE A 111 -6.25 -4.54 17.98
CA PHE A 111 -5.21 -5.24 18.74
C PHE A 111 -5.34 -4.98 20.24
N SER A 112 -5.71 -3.77 20.65
CA SER A 112 -5.97 -3.46 22.06
C SER A 112 -7.08 -4.32 22.66
N ASN A 113 -8.16 -4.56 21.92
CA ASN A 113 -9.25 -5.43 22.39
C ASN A 113 -8.81 -6.89 22.48
N VAL A 114 -8.19 -7.42 21.42
CA VAL A 114 -7.78 -8.83 21.37
C VAL A 114 -6.73 -9.14 22.45
N LEU A 115 -5.72 -8.28 22.63
CA LEU A 115 -4.68 -8.49 23.62
C LEU A 115 -5.20 -8.29 25.07
N ALA A 116 -6.11 -7.36 25.29
CA ALA A 116 -6.77 -7.21 26.58
C ALA A 116 -7.68 -8.42 26.92
N GLU A 117 -8.35 -8.99 25.93
CA GLU A 117 -9.11 -10.25 26.12
C GLU A 117 -8.18 -11.43 26.38
N ALA A 118 -7.05 -11.54 25.67
CA ALA A 118 -6.05 -12.58 25.88
C ALA A 118 -5.50 -12.53 27.31
N SER A 119 -5.12 -11.33 27.78
CA SER A 119 -4.62 -11.13 29.17
C SER A 119 -5.69 -11.47 30.20
N ARG A 120 -6.95 -11.12 30.00
CA ARG A 120 -8.06 -11.46 30.90
C ARG A 120 -8.39 -12.96 30.96
N ASN A 121 -8.05 -13.68 29.89
CA ASN A 121 -8.22 -15.14 29.80
C ASN A 121 -6.92 -15.90 30.15
N ASP A 122 -6.01 -15.28 30.91
CA ASP A 122 -4.78 -15.85 31.40
C ASP A 122 -3.82 -16.42 30.33
N ILE A 123 -3.91 -15.89 29.07
CA ILE A 123 -2.94 -16.22 28.03
C ILE A 123 -1.62 -15.51 28.34
N GLY A 124 -0.58 -16.32 28.59
CA GLY A 124 0.72 -15.82 29.02
C GLY A 124 1.47 -15.03 27.93
N SER A 125 2.32 -14.12 28.37
CA SER A 125 3.14 -13.29 27.47
C SER A 125 4.07 -14.12 26.56
N ASP A 126 4.53 -15.30 27.00
CA ASP A 126 5.34 -16.21 26.16
C ASP A 126 4.55 -16.83 25.02
N GLU A 127 3.30 -17.16 25.26
CA GLU A 127 2.40 -17.68 24.23
C GLU A 127 2.09 -16.59 23.19
N ILE A 128 1.82 -15.36 23.63
CA ILE A 128 1.65 -14.21 22.76
C ILE A 128 2.89 -13.98 21.90
N GLN A 129 4.11 -14.05 22.48
CA GLN A 129 5.35 -13.91 21.72
C GLN A 129 5.49 -15.00 20.64
N LYS A 130 5.13 -16.25 20.94
CA LYS A 130 5.15 -17.36 19.97
C LYS A 130 4.12 -17.13 18.84
N LEU A 131 2.92 -16.67 19.17
CA LEU A 131 1.90 -16.36 18.18
C LEU A 131 2.36 -15.22 17.24
N LEU A 132 2.91 -14.15 17.79
CA LEU A 132 3.42 -13.01 17.01
C LEU A 132 4.59 -13.40 16.09
N ALA A 133 5.48 -14.28 16.54
CA ALA A 133 6.59 -14.77 15.73
C ALA A 133 6.13 -15.54 14.48
N ASN A 134 4.97 -16.21 14.56
CA ASN A 134 4.39 -17.01 13.48
C ASN A 134 3.30 -16.26 12.68
N LEU A 135 2.90 -15.07 13.14
CA LEU A 135 1.85 -14.30 12.47
C LEU A 135 2.32 -13.82 11.10
N ARG A 136 1.51 -14.07 10.09
CA ARG A 136 1.72 -13.57 8.72
C ARG A 136 0.37 -13.18 8.12
N ILE A 137 0.28 -11.94 7.65
CA ILE A 137 -0.90 -11.39 6.97
C ILE A 137 -0.41 -10.83 5.65
N ARG A 138 -0.86 -11.44 4.54
CA ARG A 138 -0.52 -11.02 3.19
C ARG A 138 -1.77 -10.62 2.40
N PRO A 139 -2.20 -9.36 2.45
CA PRO A 139 -3.17 -8.84 1.50
C PRO A 139 -2.55 -8.87 0.09
N VAL A 140 -3.30 -9.37 -0.89
CA VAL A 140 -2.84 -9.48 -2.28
C VAL A 140 -3.67 -8.55 -3.17
N LEU A 141 -3.00 -7.65 -3.89
CA LEU A 141 -3.61 -6.83 -4.92
C LEU A 141 -3.72 -7.66 -6.19
N THR A 142 -4.94 -7.88 -6.65
CA THR A 142 -5.20 -8.64 -7.88
C THR A 142 -5.36 -7.69 -9.07
N ALA A 143 -4.91 -8.13 -10.25
CA ALA A 143 -5.24 -7.45 -11.49
C ALA A 143 -6.73 -7.59 -11.78
N HIS A 144 -7.43 -6.46 -11.97
CA HIS A 144 -8.85 -6.45 -12.32
C HIS A 144 -9.05 -5.76 -13.68
N PRO A 145 -9.11 -6.52 -14.79
CA PRO A 145 -9.27 -5.96 -16.13
C PRO A 145 -10.58 -5.16 -16.30
N THR A 146 -11.56 -5.40 -15.41
CA THR A 146 -12.86 -4.74 -15.38
C THR A 146 -12.90 -3.49 -14.48
N GLU A 147 -11.83 -3.17 -13.74
CA GLU A 147 -11.77 -1.95 -12.96
C GLU A 147 -11.59 -0.74 -13.89
N SER A 148 -12.72 -0.15 -14.26
CA SER A 148 -12.78 0.95 -15.22
C SER A 148 -12.81 2.33 -14.58
N LYS A 149 -12.91 2.45 -13.24
CA LYS A 149 -12.97 3.74 -12.56
C LYS A 149 -11.65 4.48 -12.63
N ARG A 150 -11.73 5.76 -12.97
CA ARG A 150 -10.54 6.64 -13.04
C ARG A 150 -10.03 6.98 -11.64
N VAL A 151 -8.71 6.99 -11.45
CA VAL A 151 -8.05 7.41 -10.19
C VAL A 151 -8.53 8.80 -9.77
N THR A 152 -8.66 9.72 -10.70
CA THR A 152 -9.15 11.08 -10.44
C THR A 152 -10.56 11.14 -9.86
N VAL A 153 -11.42 10.14 -10.14
CA VAL A 153 -12.75 10.02 -9.52
C VAL A 153 -12.63 9.50 -8.10
N LEU A 154 -11.75 8.51 -7.84
CA LEU A 154 -11.49 7.99 -6.51
C LEU A 154 -10.92 9.08 -5.57
N GLU A 155 -10.01 9.91 -6.08
CA GLU A 155 -9.44 11.05 -5.35
C GLU A 155 -10.53 12.06 -4.92
N LYS A 156 -11.50 12.37 -5.81
CA LYS A 156 -12.62 13.24 -5.48
C LYS A 156 -13.51 12.65 -4.37
N TYR A 157 -13.85 11.36 -4.46
CA TYR A 157 -14.60 10.69 -3.40
C TYR A 157 -13.84 10.66 -2.07
N ARG A 158 -12.53 10.43 -2.12
CA ARG A 158 -11.67 10.54 -0.93
C ARG A 158 -11.70 11.95 -0.34
N LYS A 159 -11.62 12.98 -1.18
CA LYS A 159 -11.70 14.37 -0.74
C LYS A 159 -13.04 14.68 -0.09
N ILE A 160 -14.14 14.20 -0.65
CA ILE A 160 -15.50 14.32 -0.06
C ILE A 160 -15.53 13.68 1.34
N TYR A 161 -14.98 12.47 1.51
CA TYR A 161 -14.87 11.83 2.82
C TYR A 161 -14.08 12.66 3.83
N LEU A 162 -12.94 13.22 3.42
CA LEU A 162 -12.09 14.03 4.28
C LEU A 162 -12.78 15.35 4.69
N LEU A 163 -13.49 15.98 3.78
CA LEU A 163 -14.27 17.20 4.05
C LEU A 163 -15.44 16.91 5.00
N LEU A 164 -16.15 15.80 4.78
CA LEU A 164 -17.21 15.36 5.68
C LEU A 164 -16.67 15.13 7.10
N ARG A 165 -15.50 14.49 7.23
CA ARG A 165 -14.81 14.32 8.51
C ARG A 165 -14.36 15.66 9.12
N LYS A 166 -13.94 16.62 8.29
CA LYS A 166 -13.55 17.97 8.75
C LYS A 166 -14.74 18.71 9.36
N LEU A 167 -15.95 18.55 8.82
CA LEU A 167 -17.17 19.13 9.38
C LEU A 167 -17.54 18.62 10.79
N GLU A 168 -17.01 17.46 11.22
CA GLU A 168 -17.26 16.91 12.57
C GLU A 168 -16.61 17.75 13.69
N ASN A 169 -15.73 18.68 13.36
CA ASN A 169 -15.05 19.49 14.37
C ASN A 169 -15.96 20.63 14.85
N PRO A 170 -16.41 20.61 16.12
CA PRO A 170 -17.34 21.60 16.67
C PRO A 170 -16.72 23.01 16.86
N ARG A 171 -15.40 23.15 16.63
CA ARG A 171 -14.70 24.43 16.80
C ARG A 171 -14.78 25.33 15.58
N TRP A 172 -15.27 24.83 14.44
CA TRP A 172 -15.42 25.66 13.24
C TRP A 172 -16.47 26.73 13.45
N THR A 173 -16.14 27.97 13.08
CA THR A 173 -17.11 29.06 12.97
C THR A 173 -18.08 28.80 11.82
N LYS A 174 -19.22 29.49 11.82
CA LYS A 174 -20.21 29.37 10.72
C LYS A 174 -19.58 29.61 9.35
N ARG A 175 -18.74 30.63 9.21
CA ARG A 175 -18.01 30.96 7.97
C ARG A 175 -17.11 29.81 7.51
N GLU A 176 -16.40 29.16 8.44
CA GLU A 176 -15.51 28.03 8.10
C GLU A 176 -16.32 26.79 7.71
N GLN A 177 -17.46 26.56 8.37
CA GLN A 177 -18.38 25.48 8.01
C GLN A 177 -18.97 25.68 6.62
N ASP A 178 -19.41 26.91 6.29
CA ASP A 178 -19.96 27.25 4.99
C ASP A 178 -18.88 27.06 3.88
N ALA A 179 -17.64 27.46 4.13
CA ALA A 179 -16.53 27.20 3.19
C ALA A 179 -16.27 25.69 2.96
N ILE A 180 -16.42 24.86 4.00
CA ILE A 180 -16.28 23.39 3.84
C ILE A 180 -17.47 22.82 3.05
N LEU A 181 -18.68 23.33 3.26
CA LEU A 181 -19.87 22.92 2.52
C LEU A 181 -19.77 23.31 1.04
N ASP A 182 -19.27 24.50 0.74
CA ASP A 182 -19.01 24.95 -0.63
C ASP A 182 -17.97 24.04 -1.29
N GLU A 183 -16.87 23.72 -0.60
CA GLU A 183 -15.86 22.79 -1.12
C GLU A 183 -16.43 21.38 -1.34
N LEU A 184 -17.33 20.88 -0.47
CA LEU A 184 -18.04 19.63 -0.66
C LEU A 184 -18.90 19.63 -1.92
N ARG A 185 -19.69 20.71 -2.12
CA ARG A 185 -20.51 20.91 -3.31
C ARG A 185 -19.66 20.89 -4.58
N ASP A 186 -18.54 21.64 -4.57
CA ASP A 186 -17.61 21.69 -5.69
C ASP A 186 -17.02 20.31 -6.03
N GLN A 187 -16.67 19.52 -5.02
CA GLN A 187 -16.18 18.15 -5.27
C GLN A 187 -17.27 17.24 -5.87
N ILE A 188 -18.51 17.35 -5.42
CA ILE A 188 -19.64 16.60 -5.98
C ILE A 188 -19.90 17.06 -7.43
N GLU A 189 -19.86 18.37 -7.70
CA GLU A 189 -20.00 18.91 -9.04
C GLU A 189 -18.87 18.46 -9.97
N LEU A 190 -17.62 18.40 -9.47
CA LEU A 190 -16.48 17.86 -10.21
C LEU A 190 -16.66 16.36 -10.51
N VAL A 191 -17.22 15.57 -9.60
CA VAL A 191 -17.56 14.16 -9.87
C VAL A 191 -18.62 14.08 -10.97
N TRP A 192 -19.67 14.91 -10.89
CA TRP A 192 -20.72 14.98 -11.89
C TRP A 192 -20.19 15.31 -13.31
N MET A 193 -19.23 16.22 -13.38
CA MET A 193 -18.60 16.64 -14.65
C MET A 193 -17.50 15.70 -15.15
N THR A 194 -17.03 14.78 -14.31
CA THR A 194 -15.95 13.87 -14.68
C THR A 194 -16.51 12.57 -15.23
N GLY A 195 -16.04 12.13 -16.40
CA GLY A 195 -16.35 10.79 -16.90
C GLY A 195 -15.83 9.73 -15.91
N GLU A 196 -16.73 8.86 -15.44
CA GLU A 196 -16.40 7.88 -14.41
C GLU A 196 -15.50 6.76 -14.93
N LEU A 197 -15.67 6.37 -16.19
CA LEU A 197 -15.04 5.22 -16.78
C LEU A 197 -13.91 5.60 -17.75
N HIS A 198 -12.90 4.75 -17.82
CA HIS A 198 -11.97 4.76 -18.95
C HIS A 198 -12.65 4.22 -20.19
N LEU A 199 -12.49 4.92 -21.31
CA LEU A 199 -13.01 4.47 -22.62
C LEU A 199 -12.13 3.39 -23.26
N GLU A 200 -10.86 3.34 -22.86
CA GLU A 200 -9.88 2.38 -23.35
C GLU A 200 -9.43 1.43 -22.22
N LYS A 201 -9.11 0.18 -22.60
CA LYS A 201 -8.56 -0.80 -21.66
C LYS A 201 -7.20 -0.32 -21.19
N PRO A 202 -6.96 -0.20 -19.86
CA PRO A 202 -5.67 0.23 -19.33
C PRO A 202 -4.58 -0.78 -19.69
N SER A 203 -3.36 -0.29 -19.96
CA SER A 203 -2.19 -1.14 -20.08
C SER A 203 -1.76 -1.69 -18.72
N VAL A 204 -0.99 -2.79 -18.70
CA VAL A 204 -0.44 -3.36 -17.46
C VAL A 204 0.38 -2.33 -16.67
N GLN A 205 1.09 -1.45 -17.36
CA GLN A 205 1.83 -0.36 -16.71
C GLN A 205 0.90 0.64 -15.99
N HIS A 206 -0.24 0.98 -16.57
CA HIS A 206 -1.25 1.81 -15.90
C HIS A 206 -1.87 1.09 -14.69
N GLU A 207 -2.03 -0.23 -14.75
CA GLU A 207 -2.50 -1.03 -13.61
C GLU A 207 -1.49 -1.01 -12.46
N VAL A 208 -0.19 -1.13 -12.74
CA VAL A 208 0.88 -1.01 -11.74
C VAL A 208 0.83 0.36 -11.06
N LEU A 209 0.80 1.44 -11.83
CA LEU A 209 0.73 2.80 -11.29
C LEU A 209 -0.52 3.03 -10.44
N ARG A 210 -1.66 2.45 -10.84
CA ARG A 210 -2.90 2.49 -10.04
C ARG A 210 -2.75 1.73 -8.71
N GLY A 211 -2.13 0.55 -8.74
CA GLY A 211 -1.82 -0.20 -7.53
C GLY A 211 -0.93 0.60 -6.58
N LEU A 212 0.13 1.22 -7.09
CA LEU A 212 1.05 2.07 -6.33
C LEU A 212 0.38 3.31 -5.74
N HIS A 213 -0.62 3.89 -6.42
CA HIS A 213 -1.39 5.01 -5.88
C HIS A 213 -2.01 4.70 -4.51
N PHE A 214 -2.50 3.48 -4.26
CA PHE A 214 -3.03 3.10 -2.94
C PHE A 214 -1.94 3.03 -1.87
N PHE A 215 -0.70 2.68 -2.25
CA PHE A 215 0.44 2.73 -1.33
C PHE A 215 0.78 4.17 -0.97
N ASP A 216 0.93 5.05 -1.95
CA ASP A 216 1.28 6.46 -1.74
C ASP A 216 0.22 7.18 -0.90
N GLU A 217 -1.06 6.96 -1.19
CA GLU A 217 -2.16 7.64 -0.52
C GLU A 217 -2.46 7.12 0.89
N THR A 218 -2.18 5.85 1.16
CA THR A 218 -2.66 5.25 2.41
C THR A 218 -1.72 4.21 3.00
N LEU A 219 -1.28 3.19 2.25
CA LEU A 219 -0.70 1.99 2.83
C LEU A 219 0.69 2.24 3.42
N PHE A 220 1.52 3.05 2.77
CA PHE A 220 2.84 3.43 3.28
C PHE A 220 2.79 4.09 4.65
N GLU A 221 1.76 4.90 4.91
CA GLU A 221 1.57 5.56 6.20
C GLU A 221 0.86 4.70 7.24
N MET A 222 -0.13 3.90 6.81
CA MET A 222 -1.00 3.20 7.75
C MET A 222 -0.41 1.89 8.25
N ALA A 223 0.31 1.12 7.42
CA ALA A 223 0.87 -0.16 7.85
C ALA A 223 1.90 -0.02 8.99
N PRO A 224 2.87 0.93 8.94
CA PRO A 224 3.76 1.19 10.07
C PRO A 224 3.02 1.67 11.34
N LYS A 225 1.98 2.50 11.17
CA LYS A 225 1.14 2.95 12.30
C LYS A 225 0.39 1.80 12.96
N MET A 226 -0.05 0.82 12.18
CA MET A 226 -0.66 -0.41 12.72
C MET A 226 0.34 -1.19 13.56
N MET A 227 1.58 -1.37 13.11
CA MET A 227 2.65 -2.01 13.87
C MET A 227 2.95 -1.27 15.18
N SER A 228 3.04 0.06 15.14
CA SER A 228 3.19 0.88 16.36
C SER A 228 1.97 0.75 17.30
N GLY A 229 0.78 0.52 16.71
CA GLY A 229 -0.45 0.24 17.48
C GLY A 229 -0.38 -1.09 18.23
N VAL A 230 0.17 -2.13 17.62
CA VAL A 230 0.42 -3.44 18.25
C VAL A 230 1.41 -3.30 19.40
N ASP A 231 2.55 -2.64 19.18
CA ASP A 231 3.55 -2.41 20.21
C ASP A 231 2.96 -1.70 21.45
N ARG A 232 2.14 -0.66 21.23
CA ARG A 232 1.44 0.02 22.33
C ARG A 232 0.42 -0.89 23.04
N ALA A 233 -0.33 -1.68 22.30
CA ALA A 233 -1.32 -2.59 22.88
C ALA A 233 -0.66 -3.70 23.71
N LEU A 234 0.47 -4.24 23.25
CA LEU A 234 1.28 -5.20 24.00
C LEU A 234 1.82 -4.60 25.32
N LYS A 235 2.38 -3.41 25.28
CA LYS A 235 2.85 -2.70 26.47
C LYS A 235 1.75 -2.44 27.50
N THR A 236 0.53 -2.19 27.01
CA THR A 236 -0.62 -1.96 27.91
C THR A 236 -1.12 -3.25 28.54
N SER A 237 -1.23 -4.35 27.75
CA SER A 237 -1.80 -5.62 28.23
C SER A 237 -0.78 -6.50 28.97
N TYR A 238 0.51 -6.31 28.72
CA TYR A 238 1.63 -7.08 29.30
C TYR A 238 2.79 -6.14 29.67
N PRO A 239 2.63 -5.28 30.67
CA PRO A 239 3.58 -4.20 30.99
C PRO A 239 4.96 -4.71 31.43
N ASP A 240 5.01 -5.89 32.04
CA ASP A 240 6.23 -6.48 32.60
C ASP A 240 7.11 -7.16 31.55
N ARG A 241 6.69 -7.16 30.28
CA ARG A 241 7.43 -7.80 29.19
C ARG A 241 7.72 -6.88 28.03
N ARG A 242 8.95 -6.96 27.54
CA ARG A 242 9.35 -6.38 26.24
C ARG A 242 9.16 -7.43 25.14
N PHE A 243 8.36 -7.11 24.14
CA PHE A 243 8.11 -7.97 22.99
C PHE A 243 9.02 -7.57 21.82
N ASP A 244 9.57 -8.59 21.12
CA ASP A 244 10.14 -8.39 19.80
C ASP A 244 9.07 -8.69 18.75
N VAL A 245 8.48 -7.64 18.18
CA VAL A 245 7.43 -7.75 17.19
C VAL A 245 8.05 -7.71 15.80
N ALA A 246 8.23 -8.88 15.20
CA ALA A 246 8.57 -8.96 13.79
C ALA A 246 7.41 -8.43 12.93
N PRO A 247 7.71 -7.77 11.79
CA PRO A 247 6.65 -7.33 10.89
C PRO A 247 5.90 -8.52 10.31
N PHE A 248 4.59 -8.55 10.55
CA PHE A 248 3.71 -9.62 10.10
C PHE A 248 2.89 -9.26 8.88
N PHE A 249 2.89 -7.98 8.48
CA PHE A 249 2.29 -7.54 7.22
C PHE A 249 3.29 -7.72 6.08
N GLN A 250 2.80 -8.32 4.99
CA GLN A 250 3.51 -8.46 3.73
C GLN A 250 2.49 -8.29 2.61
N PHE A 251 2.64 -7.27 1.80
CA PHE A 251 1.74 -7.07 0.67
C PHE A 251 2.19 -7.94 -0.50
N GLY A 252 1.22 -8.64 -1.11
CA GLY A 252 1.39 -9.34 -2.38
C GLY A 252 0.73 -8.59 -3.53
N SER A 253 1.09 -8.90 -4.75
CA SER A 253 0.43 -8.38 -5.95
C SER A 253 0.51 -9.38 -7.10
N TRP A 254 -0.53 -9.41 -7.93
CA TRP A 254 -0.54 -10.10 -9.21
C TRP A 254 -0.29 -9.14 -10.38
N ILE A 255 -0.36 -7.82 -10.13
CA ILE A 255 -0.26 -6.80 -11.17
C ILE A 255 1.14 -6.78 -11.76
N GLY A 256 1.26 -7.13 -13.05
CA GLY A 256 2.53 -7.29 -13.74
C GLY A 256 3.19 -8.68 -13.61
N GLY A 257 2.56 -9.62 -12.86
CA GLY A 257 3.01 -11.01 -12.70
C GLY A 257 1.99 -12.06 -13.14
N ASP A 258 0.75 -11.64 -13.40
CA ASP A 258 -0.36 -12.53 -13.83
C ASP A 258 -0.36 -12.72 -15.34
N ARG A 259 0.21 -13.83 -15.79
CA ARG A 259 0.34 -14.21 -17.20
C ARG A 259 -0.79 -15.13 -17.66
N ASP A 260 -1.60 -15.63 -16.72
CA ASP A 260 -2.71 -16.52 -17.02
C ASP A 260 -3.81 -15.78 -17.78
N GLY A 261 -3.97 -16.10 -19.08
CA GLY A 261 -4.93 -15.44 -19.95
C GLY A 261 -4.59 -13.99 -20.35
N ASN A 262 -3.43 -13.44 -19.98
CA ASN A 262 -3.02 -12.09 -20.34
C ASN A 262 -1.71 -12.08 -21.15
N PRO A 263 -1.76 -12.07 -22.49
CA PRO A 263 -0.58 -12.10 -23.34
C PRO A 263 0.29 -10.83 -23.27
N PHE A 264 -0.22 -9.76 -22.66
CA PHE A 264 0.51 -8.49 -22.50
C PHE A 264 1.45 -8.49 -21.27
N VAL A 265 1.36 -9.48 -20.39
CA VAL A 265 2.29 -9.66 -19.28
C VAL A 265 3.48 -10.48 -19.75
N THR A 266 4.48 -9.80 -20.27
CA THR A 266 5.76 -10.38 -20.74
C THR A 266 6.87 -10.17 -19.71
N THR A 267 8.00 -10.87 -19.90
CA THR A 267 9.20 -10.72 -19.02
C THR A 267 9.67 -9.26 -18.90
N PRO A 268 9.76 -8.44 -19.97
CA PRO A 268 10.06 -7.02 -19.84
C PRO A 268 9.02 -6.23 -19.04
N VAL A 269 7.74 -6.55 -19.18
CA VAL A 269 6.65 -5.90 -18.42
C VAL A 269 6.73 -6.26 -16.93
N THR A 270 7.01 -7.51 -16.61
CA THR A 270 7.22 -7.97 -15.22
C THR A 270 8.43 -7.27 -14.59
N ARG A 271 9.56 -7.16 -15.33
CA ARG A 271 10.73 -6.39 -14.89
C ARG A 271 10.36 -4.93 -14.60
N ALA A 272 9.68 -4.27 -15.53
CA ALA A 272 9.27 -2.88 -15.36
C ALA A 272 8.34 -2.69 -14.14
N ALA A 273 7.43 -3.63 -13.89
CA ALA A 273 6.56 -3.62 -12.72
C ALA A 273 7.36 -3.73 -11.42
N LEU A 274 8.34 -4.64 -11.33
CA LEU A 274 9.22 -4.78 -10.17
C LEU A 274 10.04 -3.52 -9.92
N MET A 275 10.62 -2.92 -10.97
CA MET A 275 11.37 -1.67 -10.88
C MET A 275 10.51 -0.51 -10.36
N GLN A 276 9.28 -0.36 -10.88
CA GLN A 276 8.36 0.67 -10.42
C GLN A 276 7.97 0.47 -8.94
N ASN A 277 7.71 -0.76 -8.53
CA ASN A 277 7.42 -1.09 -7.14
C ASN A 277 8.62 -0.77 -6.22
N ALA A 278 9.84 -1.09 -6.65
CA ALA A 278 11.06 -0.78 -5.89
C ALA A 278 11.26 0.73 -5.75
N LEU A 279 11.12 1.48 -6.83
CA LEU A 279 11.26 2.95 -6.82
C LEU A 279 10.22 3.62 -5.91
N ALA A 280 9.00 3.11 -5.84
CA ALA A 280 7.97 3.65 -4.96
C ALA A 280 8.39 3.57 -3.49
N SER A 281 8.81 2.39 -3.01
CA SER A 281 9.27 2.23 -1.62
C SER A 281 10.54 3.02 -1.32
N LEU A 282 11.52 3.03 -2.22
CA LEU A 282 12.77 3.78 -2.05
C LEU A 282 12.52 5.29 -1.95
N ARG A 283 11.66 5.84 -2.82
CA ARG A 283 11.29 7.27 -2.78
C ARG A 283 10.52 7.62 -1.50
N TYR A 284 9.65 6.73 -1.04
CA TYR A 284 8.99 6.89 0.25
C TYR A 284 9.99 6.95 1.40
N TYR A 285 10.95 6.01 1.49
CA TYR A 285 11.97 6.04 2.54
C TYR A 285 12.83 7.29 2.47
N ARG A 286 13.22 7.71 1.27
CA ARG A 286 13.96 8.95 1.06
C ARG A 286 13.22 10.16 1.65
N ALA A 287 11.93 10.29 1.38
CA ALA A 287 11.11 11.37 1.93
C ALA A 287 11.06 11.31 3.46
N LYS A 288 10.86 10.11 4.03
CA LYS A 288 10.84 9.92 5.50
C LYS A 288 12.18 10.20 6.16
N VAL A 289 13.30 9.84 5.54
CA VAL A 289 14.64 10.14 6.06
C VAL A 289 14.91 11.66 6.03
N ILE A 290 14.42 12.37 5.02
CA ILE A 290 14.48 13.84 5.00
C ILE A 290 13.69 14.44 6.18
N ASP A 291 12.50 13.93 6.45
CA ASP A 291 11.67 14.39 7.58
C ASP A 291 12.35 14.07 8.91
N LEU A 292 12.95 12.87 9.06
CA LEU A 292 13.75 12.50 10.24
C LEU A 292 14.95 13.44 10.42
N ALA A 293 15.68 13.75 9.35
CA ALA A 293 16.85 14.64 9.41
C ALA A 293 16.46 16.06 9.83
N ARG A 294 15.25 16.53 9.49
CA ARG A 294 14.73 17.81 9.97
C ARG A 294 14.31 17.75 11.43
N ALA A 295 13.64 16.65 11.85
CA ALA A 295 13.14 16.49 13.20
C ALA A 295 14.27 16.23 14.22
N LEU A 296 15.30 15.46 13.85
CA LEU A 296 16.42 15.07 14.71
C LEU A 296 17.62 16.05 14.62
N SER A 297 17.35 17.32 14.48
CA SER A 297 18.33 18.41 14.59
C SER A 297 18.71 18.63 16.06
N ILE A 298 19.16 17.54 16.72
CA ILE A 298 19.54 17.52 18.13
C ILE A 298 21.03 17.85 18.24
N THR A 299 21.35 18.90 19.03
CA THR A 299 22.74 19.32 19.23
C THR A 299 23.40 18.47 20.33
N GLU A 300 24.68 18.18 20.17
CA GLU A 300 25.50 17.50 21.18
C GLU A 300 25.58 18.25 22.51
N ARG A 301 25.23 19.55 22.54
CA ARG A 301 25.13 20.35 23.75
C ARG A 301 23.86 20.07 24.54
N ALA A 302 22.80 19.65 23.88
CA ALA A 302 21.50 19.37 24.51
C ALA A 302 21.33 17.93 24.94
N ALA A 303 21.92 16.98 24.22
CA ALA A 303 21.86 15.55 24.55
C ALA A 303 23.22 14.89 24.33
N SER A 304 23.60 14.01 25.20
CA SER A 304 24.81 13.19 25.09
C SER A 304 24.63 12.23 23.91
N VAL A 305 25.61 12.18 23.04
CA VAL A 305 25.67 11.21 21.93
C VAL A 305 26.45 9.99 22.40
N PRO A 306 25.89 8.78 22.34
CA PRO A 306 26.60 7.56 22.78
C PRO A 306 27.89 7.32 21.99
N ASP A 307 28.92 6.80 22.63
CA ASP A 307 30.21 6.52 21.98
C ASP A 307 30.11 5.45 20.90
N SER A 308 29.23 4.45 21.10
CA SER A 308 28.86 3.45 20.11
C SER A 308 28.36 4.11 18.81
N PHE A 309 27.49 5.10 18.93
CA PHE A 309 26.95 5.82 17.79
C PHE A 309 27.98 6.79 17.16
N ARG A 310 28.87 7.39 17.96
CA ARG A 310 29.96 8.23 17.41
C ARG A 310 30.90 7.41 16.53
N ALA A 311 31.23 6.19 16.96
CA ALA A 311 32.05 5.30 16.17
C ALA A 311 31.37 4.90 14.84
N GLU A 312 30.08 4.63 14.88
CA GLU A 312 29.28 4.31 13.68
C GLU A 312 29.19 5.53 12.74
N LEU A 313 28.89 6.70 13.27
CA LEU A 313 28.87 7.95 12.49
C LEU A 313 30.24 8.21 11.83
N ALA A 314 31.34 7.96 12.52
CA ALA A 314 32.67 8.15 11.94
C ALA A 314 32.89 7.25 10.71
N ARG A 315 32.50 5.98 10.79
CA ARG A 315 32.55 5.02 9.67
C ARG A 315 31.69 5.47 8.48
N GLU A 316 30.46 5.87 8.74
CA GLU A 316 29.52 6.33 7.71
C GLU A 316 29.99 7.62 7.03
N LEU A 317 30.56 8.55 7.78
CA LEU A 317 31.12 9.79 7.24
C LEU A 317 32.34 9.50 6.35
N GLU A 318 33.23 8.61 6.75
CA GLU A 318 34.38 8.18 5.94
C GLU A 318 33.91 7.51 4.64
N ALA A 319 32.99 6.55 4.73
CA ALA A 319 32.42 5.85 3.57
C ALA A 319 31.69 6.81 2.62
N SER A 320 31.13 7.91 3.11
CA SER A 320 30.41 8.90 2.28
C SER A 320 31.31 9.68 1.29
N GLY A 321 32.62 9.72 1.52
CA GLY A 321 33.58 10.51 0.75
C GLY A 321 33.46 12.04 0.91
N ASP A 322 32.56 12.54 1.78
CA ASP A 322 32.33 13.98 2.01
C ASP A 322 32.11 14.31 3.50
N ALA A 323 32.91 13.69 4.36
CA ALA A 323 32.79 13.87 5.81
C ALA A 323 32.89 15.36 6.23
N ALA A 324 33.80 16.10 5.64
CA ALA A 324 34.00 17.52 5.94
C ALA A 324 32.77 18.35 5.55
N GLY A 325 32.21 18.13 4.35
CA GLY A 325 31.04 18.85 3.87
C GLY A 325 29.77 18.52 4.71
N ILE A 326 29.60 17.27 5.12
CA ILE A 326 28.48 16.85 5.97
C ILE A 326 28.56 17.52 7.34
N ARG A 327 29.75 17.50 7.97
CA ARG A 327 29.98 18.16 9.27
C ARG A 327 29.78 19.69 9.19
N ALA A 328 30.28 20.31 8.12
CA ALA A 328 30.15 21.77 7.94
C ALA A 328 28.69 22.22 7.78
N ARG A 329 27.87 21.40 7.12
CA ARG A 329 26.42 21.70 6.94
C ARG A 329 25.59 21.48 8.21
N ASN A 330 26.00 20.57 9.09
CA ASN A 330 25.25 20.18 10.29
C ASN A 330 26.19 20.15 11.53
N PRO A 331 26.77 21.28 11.94
CA PRO A 331 27.79 21.31 12.99
C PRO A 331 27.20 20.93 14.36
N GLY A 332 27.77 19.90 15.00
CA GLY A 332 27.32 19.40 16.32
C GLY A 332 25.96 18.70 16.32
N GLU A 333 25.44 18.30 15.14
CA GLU A 333 24.18 17.57 14.99
C GLU A 333 24.44 16.12 14.50
N ALA A 334 24.95 15.26 15.38
CA ALA A 334 25.42 13.91 15.05
C ALA A 334 24.35 13.05 14.37
N TYR A 335 23.12 13.07 14.87
CA TYR A 335 22.01 12.29 14.30
C TYR A 335 21.66 12.75 12.88
N ARG A 336 21.71 14.08 12.63
CA ARG A 336 21.44 14.64 11.31
C ARG A 336 22.58 14.37 10.32
N GLN A 337 23.84 14.37 10.79
CA GLN A 337 24.97 13.96 9.98
C GLN A 337 24.84 12.50 9.54
N TYR A 338 24.46 11.60 10.45
CA TYR A 338 24.20 10.18 10.15
C TYR A 338 23.08 10.01 9.13
N LEU A 339 21.94 10.68 9.32
CA LEU A 339 20.82 10.65 8.37
C LEU A 339 21.18 11.22 6.99
N THR A 340 22.15 12.14 6.94
CA THR A 340 22.69 12.63 5.64
C THR A 340 23.46 11.53 4.91
N CYS A 341 24.19 10.67 5.63
CA CYS A 341 24.85 9.49 5.03
C CYS A 341 23.82 8.47 4.53
N VAL A 342 22.80 8.16 5.36
CA VAL A 342 21.67 7.30 4.96
C VAL A 342 20.97 7.81 3.70
N LEU A 343 20.71 9.13 3.63
CA LEU A 343 20.07 9.77 2.49
C LEU A 343 20.91 9.61 1.20
N ARG A 344 22.23 9.78 1.29
CA ARG A 344 23.13 9.58 0.14
C ARG A 344 23.12 8.14 -0.35
N LYS A 345 23.12 7.16 0.56
CA LYS A 345 22.99 5.74 0.20
C LYS A 345 21.65 5.47 -0.52
N LEU A 346 20.55 6.05 -0.03
CA LEU A 346 19.22 5.94 -0.68
C LEU A 346 19.21 6.60 -2.07
N ASP A 347 19.79 7.80 -2.22
CA ASP A 347 19.91 8.48 -3.50
C ASP A 347 20.69 7.65 -4.53
N ALA A 348 21.79 7.04 -4.10
CA ALA A 348 22.58 6.14 -4.96
C ALA A 348 21.80 4.87 -5.31
N THR A 349 21.07 4.29 -4.37
CA THR A 349 20.21 3.11 -4.61
C THR A 349 19.12 3.42 -5.62
N ILE A 350 18.42 4.55 -5.48
CA ILE A 350 17.39 5.01 -6.42
C ILE A 350 17.98 5.16 -7.82
N ALA A 351 19.11 5.87 -7.95
CA ALA A 351 19.74 6.11 -9.24
C ALA A 351 20.21 4.80 -9.91
N ARG A 352 20.72 3.82 -9.14
CA ARG A 352 21.04 2.47 -9.67
C ARG A 352 19.78 1.76 -10.17
N THR A 353 18.71 1.81 -9.41
CA THR A 353 17.42 1.22 -9.79
C THR A 353 16.85 1.90 -11.04
N GLU A 354 17.11 3.18 -11.27
CA GLU A 354 16.73 3.92 -12.48
C GLU A 354 17.67 3.68 -13.68
N GLY A 355 18.70 2.86 -13.54
CA GLY A 355 19.64 2.50 -14.61
C GLY A 355 20.88 3.39 -14.71
N ALA A 356 21.12 4.30 -13.78
CA ALA A 356 22.27 5.19 -13.75
C ALA A 356 23.48 4.60 -12.98
N GLY A 357 23.61 3.26 -12.91
CA GLY A 357 24.60 2.56 -12.08
C GLY A 357 26.07 2.93 -12.39
N GLU A 358 26.42 3.08 -13.64
CA GLU A 358 27.79 3.40 -14.08
C GLU A 358 28.27 4.79 -13.60
N ALA A 359 27.35 5.77 -13.53
CA ALA A 359 27.66 7.13 -13.06
C ALA A 359 27.90 7.22 -11.54
N LEU A 360 27.69 6.13 -10.80
CA LEU A 360 27.75 6.05 -9.33
C LEU A 360 28.82 5.08 -8.83
N GLU A 361 29.76 4.71 -9.69
CA GLU A 361 30.84 3.80 -9.32
C GLU A 361 31.61 4.35 -8.10
N GLY A 362 31.80 3.50 -7.09
CA GLY A 362 32.48 3.87 -5.83
C GLY A 362 31.60 4.61 -4.80
N ARG A 363 30.35 4.95 -5.09
CA ARG A 363 29.44 5.55 -4.10
C ARG A 363 28.73 4.47 -3.27
N PRO A 364 28.67 4.62 -1.94
CA PRO A 364 27.91 3.68 -1.10
C PRO A 364 26.43 3.72 -1.42
N TYR A 365 25.81 2.55 -1.51
CA TYR A 365 24.39 2.34 -1.76
C TYR A 365 23.89 1.16 -0.92
N TYR A 366 22.59 0.98 -0.81
CA TYR A 366 21.99 -0.19 -0.17
C TYR A 366 21.80 -1.31 -1.17
N ALA A 367 22.46 -2.46 -0.94
CA ALA A 367 22.28 -3.65 -1.77
C ALA A 367 20.91 -4.31 -1.57
N ASN A 368 20.30 -4.14 -0.39
CA ASN A 368 19.00 -4.67 -0.02
C ASN A 368 18.41 -3.87 1.15
N ALA A 369 17.14 -4.13 1.47
CA ALA A 369 16.45 -3.43 2.54
C ALA A 369 16.97 -3.74 3.95
N ASP A 370 17.63 -4.90 4.15
CA ASP A 370 18.15 -5.25 5.48
C ASP A 370 19.23 -4.28 5.95
N GLU A 371 20.04 -3.74 5.04
CA GLU A 371 21.05 -2.73 5.37
C GLU A 371 20.42 -1.42 5.85
N LEU A 372 19.39 -0.92 5.17
CA LEU A 372 18.64 0.27 5.63
C LEU A 372 17.95 0.01 6.99
N ILE A 373 17.42 -1.19 7.20
CA ILE A 373 16.80 -1.58 8.48
C ILE A 373 17.82 -1.57 9.61
N VAL A 374 19.05 -2.02 9.34
CA VAL A 374 20.17 -1.97 10.31
C VAL A 374 20.51 -0.52 10.65
N ASP A 375 20.69 0.35 9.66
CA ASP A 375 21.00 1.76 9.89
C ASP A 375 19.92 2.48 10.72
N LEU A 376 18.64 2.21 10.43
CA LEU A 376 17.54 2.77 11.23
C LEU A 376 17.49 2.20 12.65
N ARG A 377 17.89 0.94 12.85
CA ARG A 377 18.00 0.33 14.19
C ARG A 377 19.16 0.93 15.01
N VAL A 378 20.29 1.18 14.36
CA VAL A 378 21.42 1.89 14.98
C VAL A 378 20.98 3.25 15.51
N LEU A 379 20.26 4.01 14.70
CA LEU A 379 19.72 5.31 15.08
C LEU A 379 18.70 5.20 16.24
N GLU A 380 17.80 4.22 16.20
CA GLU A 380 16.80 3.99 17.26
C GLU A 380 17.48 3.63 18.60
N ASN A 381 18.48 2.74 18.58
CA ASN A 381 19.24 2.34 19.75
C ASN A 381 20.04 3.52 20.34
N ALA A 382 20.67 4.33 19.49
CA ALA A 382 21.41 5.50 19.92
C ALA A 382 20.53 6.54 20.64
N LEU A 383 19.29 6.73 20.15
CA LEU A 383 18.32 7.60 20.83
C LEU A 383 17.86 6.99 22.17
N GLU A 384 17.70 5.67 22.25
CA GLU A 384 17.36 4.99 23.50
C GLU A 384 18.48 5.13 24.55
N GLU A 385 19.74 4.91 24.16
CA GLU A 385 20.92 5.09 25.04
C GLU A 385 21.08 6.56 25.50
N ALA A 386 20.68 7.52 24.66
CA ALA A 386 20.68 8.94 25.00
C ALA A 386 19.47 9.40 25.86
N ASN A 387 18.66 8.47 26.39
CA ASN A 387 17.41 8.73 27.13
C ASN A 387 16.33 9.44 26.26
N LEU A 388 16.36 9.27 24.95
CA LEU A 388 15.40 9.81 23.98
C LEU A 388 14.54 8.69 23.38
N ALA A 389 14.27 7.62 24.14
CA ALA A 389 13.57 6.42 23.69
C ALA A 389 12.18 6.70 23.08
N SER A 390 11.44 7.69 23.61
CA SER A 390 10.13 8.11 23.06
C SER A 390 10.28 8.70 21.66
N ILE A 391 11.30 9.51 21.42
CA ILE A 391 11.60 10.12 20.12
C ILE A 391 11.95 9.01 19.11
N GLY A 392 12.81 8.06 19.50
CA GLY A 392 13.13 6.90 18.67
C GLY A 392 11.88 6.08 18.30
N ALA A 393 11.02 5.81 19.29
CA ALA A 393 9.80 5.05 19.10
C ALA A 393 8.74 5.75 18.21
N ASP A 394 8.62 7.07 18.33
CA ASP A 394 7.58 7.82 17.62
C ASP A 394 8.02 8.26 16.23
N LEU A 395 9.30 8.53 15.99
CA LEU A 395 9.81 9.05 14.73
C LEU A 395 10.56 7.99 13.90
N VAL A 396 11.52 7.26 14.48
CA VAL A 396 12.41 6.35 13.76
C VAL A 396 11.76 4.99 13.53
N ARG A 397 11.19 4.39 14.57
CA ARG A 397 10.58 3.06 14.53
C ARG A 397 9.51 2.89 13.43
N PRO A 398 8.61 3.85 13.18
CA PRO A 398 7.66 3.75 12.07
C PRO A 398 8.35 3.65 10.69
N VAL A 399 9.46 4.35 10.48
CA VAL A 399 10.22 4.28 9.22
C VAL A 399 10.91 2.92 9.10
N ARG A 400 11.46 2.40 10.19
CA ARG A 400 12.03 1.04 10.23
C ARG A 400 10.96 -0.02 9.98
N PHE A 401 9.77 0.09 10.57
CA PHE A 401 8.65 -0.80 10.26
C PHE A 401 8.26 -0.74 8.79
N ALA A 402 8.22 0.46 8.20
CA ALA A 402 7.97 0.59 6.77
C ALA A 402 9.01 -0.18 5.94
N ALA A 403 10.31 0.02 6.22
CA ALA A 403 11.39 -0.69 5.54
C ALA A 403 11.30 -2.22 5.70
N GLN A 404 10.85 -2.71 6.86
CA GLN A 404 10.64 -4.13 7.11
C GLN A 404 9.41 -4.71 6.38
N ILE A 405 8.31 -3.93 6.26
CA ILE A 405 7.07 -4.36 5.61
C ILE A 405 7.21 -4.36 4.10
N PHE A 406 7.65 -3.22 3.54
CA PHE A 406 7.65 -2.97 2.10
C PHE A 406 8.97 -3.34 1.42
N ARG A 407 10.08 -3.42 2.17
CA ARG A 407 11.43 -3.70 1.68
C ARG A 407 11.78 -2.79 0.48
N PHE A 408 12.62 -3.26 -0.44
CA PHE A 408 12.87 -2.57 -1.72
C PHE A 408 12.01 -3.17 -2.84
N SER A 409 10.79 -3.54 -2.54
CA SER A 409 9.88 -4.16 -3.49
C SER A 409 8.43 -3.68 -3.39
N THR A 410 8.09 -2.91 -2.35
CA THR A 410 6.70 -2.48 -2.03
C THR A 410 5.75 -3.67 -1.83
N VAL A 411 5.67 -4.57 -2.80
CA VAL A 411 4.90 -5.82 -2.79
C VAL A 411 5.78 -7.02 -3.12
N ARG A 412 5.36 -8.21 -2.74
CA ARG A 412 5.90 -9.48 -3.27
C ARG A 412 5.09 -9.82 -4.49
N LEU A 413 5.72 -9.80 -5.65
CA LEU A 413 5.03 -10.07 -6.90
C LEU A 413 4.82 -11.59 -7.06
N ASP A 414 3.58 -12.03 -7.08
CA ASP A 414 3.24 -13.40 -7.41
C ASP A 414 3.29 -13.59 -8.93
N LEU A 415 3.90 -14.68 -9.37
CA LEU A 415 3.93 -15.09 -10.77
C LEU A 415 2.87 -16.16 -11.01
N ARG A 416 1.94 -15.86 -11.93
CA ARG A 416 0.91 -16.82 -12.34
C ARG A 416 1.10 -17.18 -13.80
N GLU A 417 1.21 -18.49 -14.08
CA GLU A 417 1.39 -19.01 -15.43
C GLU A 417 0.56 -20.26 -15.63
N ASN A 418 0.05 -20.45 -16.82
CA ASN A 418 -0.69 -21.65 -17.19
C ASN A 418 0.26 -22.88 -17.19
N THR A 419 -0.18 -23.95 -16.54
CA THR A 419 0.60 -25.20 -16.45
C THR A 419 0.92 -25.80 -17.82
N THR A 420 0.08 -25.55 -18.84
CA THR A 420 0.34 -25.98 -20.23
C THR A 420 1.63 -25.35 -20.75
N ARG A 421 1.84 -24.03 -20.55
CA ARG A 421 3.06 -23.34 -20.98
C ARG A 421 4.32 -23.84 -20.29
N THR A 422 4.25 -24.12 -18.99
CA THR A 422 5.40 -24.71 -18.27
C THR A 422 5.70 -26.12 -18.77
N THR A 423 4.68 -26.92 -19.06
CA THR A 423 4.83 -28.27 -19.65
C THR A 423 5.44 -28.20 -21.05
N GLU A 424 4.95 -27.30 -21.91
CA GLU A 424 5.49 -27.09 -23.26
C GLU A 424 6.94 -26.63 -23.24
N ALA A 425 7.31 -25.74 -22.32
CA ALA A 425 8.71 -25.32 -22.11
C ALA A 425 9.59 -26.51 -21.69
N LEU A 426 9.12 -27.38 -20.78
CA LEU A 426 9.85 -28.61 -20.40
C LEU A 426 9.98 -29.58 -21.57
N GLN A 427 8.95 -29.74 -22.39
CA GLN A 427 9.01 -30.57 -23.61
C GLN A 427 10.01 -30.00 -24.61
N ALA A 428 10.06 -28.66 -24.77
CA ALA A 428 11.04 -28.01 -25.63
C ALA A 428 12.49 -28.22 -25.12
N ILE A 429 12.69 -28.15 -23.80
CA ILE A 429 13.97 -28.47 -23.17
C ILE A 429 14.37 -29.95 -23.42
N TRP A 430 13.41 -30.88 -23.35
CA TRP A 430 13.66 -32.28 -23.68
C TRP A 430 14.20 -32.42 -25.09
N ARG A 431 13.50 -31.83 -26.08
CA ARG A 431 13.89 -31.91 -27.49
C ARG A 431 15.25 -31.25 -27.79
N ALA A 432 15.55 -30.15 -27.11
CA ALA A 432 16.81 -29.41 -27.25
C ALA A 432 18.00 -30.08 -26.51
N THR A 433 17.75 -31.14 -25.74
CA THR A 433 18.84 -31.82 -25.00
C THR A 433 19.58 -32.78 -25.94
N PRO A 434 20.92 -32.63 -26.13
CA PRO A 434 21.71 -33.51 -27.00
C PRO A 434 21.53 -34.98 -26.61
N GLY A 435 21.39 -35.84 -27.64
CA GLY A 435 21.20 -37.29 -27.47
C GLY A 435 19.73 -37.73 -27.22
N ARG A 436 18.77 -36.81 -27.22
CA ARG A 436 17.34 -37.09 -27.03
C ARG A 436 16.46 -36.72 -28.23
N SER A 437 16.99 -36.07 -29.22
CA SER A 437 16.28 -35.58 -30.42
C SER A 437 15.64 -36.66 -31.31
N GLY A 438 15.70 -37.93 -30.97
CA GLY A 438 15.09 -39.03 -31.67
C GLY A 438 14.41 -40.09 -30.78
N GLY A 439 14.39 -39.88 -29.47
CA GLY A 439 13.78 -40.78 -28.51
C GLY A 439 12.31 -40.43 -28.19
N ASP A 440 11.49 -41.42 -27.80
CA ASP A 440 10.15 -41.19 -27.34
C ASP A 440 10.14 -40.32 -26.07
N MET A 441 9.62 -39.12 -26.18
CA MET A 441 9.43 -38.21 -25.06
C MET A 441 8.40 -38.83 -24.10
N PRO A 442 8.71 -38.94 -22.80
CA PRO A 442 7.72 -39.43 -21.84
C PRO A 442 6.46 -38.54 -21.83
N GLU A 443 5.31 -39.15 -21.70
CA GLU A 443 4.05 -38.45 -21.56
C GLU A 443 4.06 -37.55 -20.31
N PRO A 444 3.72 -36.27 -20.44
CA PRO A 444 3.60 -35.38 -19.28
C PRO A 444 2.81 -35.99 -18.14
N SER A 445 3.26 -35.80 -16.91
CA SER A 445 2.70 -36.37 -15.67
C SER A 445 2.91 -37.88 -15.46
N SER A 446 3.53 -38.64 -16.41
CA SER A 446 3.91 -40.02 -16.22
C SER A 446 5.05 -40.16 -15.19
N GLU A 447 5.23 -41.35 -14.64
CA GLU A 447 6.36 -41.66 -13.73
C GLU A 447 7.72 -41.48 -14.46
N ALA A 448 7.79 -41.83 -15.73
CA ALA A 448 8.99 -41.61 -16.55
C ALA A 448 9.30 -40.10 -16.73
N TRP A 449 8.27 -39.25 -16.89
CA TRP A 449 8.40 -37.81 -16.93
C TRP A 449 8.93 -37.25 -15.61
N LYS A 450 8.33 -37.67 -14.48
CA LYS A 450 8.80 -37.27 -13.15
C LYS A 450 10.25 -37.69 -12.89
N ALA A 451 10.58 -38.95 -13.23
CA ALA A 451 11.94 -39.47 -13.09
C ALA A 451 12.95 -38.64 -13.92
N TRP A 452 12.59 -38.24 -15.13
CA TRP A 452 13.41 -37.36 -15.93
C TRP A 452 13.60 -35.98 -15.25
N ILE A 453 12.54 -35.33 -14.82
CA ILE A 453 12.64 -34.03 -14.14
C ILE A 453 13.55 -34.14 -12.92
N MET A 454 13.39 -35.16 -12.09
CA MET A 454 14.22 -35.39 -10.91
C MET A 454 15.70 -35.61 -11.28
N ALA A 455 15.97 -36.35 -12.35
CA ALA A 455 17.33 -36.55 -12.85
C ALA A 455 17.97 -35.24 -13.38
N GLU A 456 17.15 -34.38 -14.04
CA GLU A 456 17.63 -33.08 -14.50
C GLU A 456 17.90 -32.12 -13.33
N LEU A 457 17.04 -32.10 -12.30
CA LEU A 457 17.25 -31.29 -11.09
C LEU A 457 18.50 -31.73 -10.30
N ALA A 458 18.87 -33.01 -10.34
CA ALA A 458 20.07 -33.52 -9.68
C ALA A 458 21.38 -33.14 -10.39
N ARG A 459 21.31 -32.62 -11.62
CA ARG A 459 22.51 -32.26 -12.42
C ARG A 459 22.79 -30.77 -12.29
N PRO A 460 23.99 -30.36 -11.85
CA PRO A 460 24.43 -28.97 -11.93
C PRO A 460 24.38 -28.46 -13.38
N ARG A 461 23.65 -27.39 -13.62
CA ARG A 461 23.58 -26.76 -14.94
C ARG A 461 23.71 -25.24 -14.79
N ASP A 462 24.32 -24.64 -15.82
CA ASP A 462 24.27 -23.18 -15.97
C ASP A 462 22.81 -22.74 -16.25
N PRO A 463 22.19 -21.97 -15.36
CA PRO A 463 20.83 -21.49 -15.55
C PRO A 463 20.71 -20.55 -16.77
N ASN A 464 21.82 -19.95 -17.21
CA ASN A 464 21.88 -19.04 -18.35
C ASN A 464 22.22 -19.74 -19.67
N ARG A 465 22.36 -21.09 -19.67
CA ARG A 465 22.63 -21.85 -20.89
C ARG A 465 21.58 -21.51 -21.95
N LYS A 466 22.03 -21.05 -23.12
CA LYS A 466 21.19 -20.90 -24.29
C LYS A 466 20.84 -22.29 -24.85
N LEU A 467 19.55 -22.51 -25.08
CA LEU A 467 19.00 -23.69 -25.72
C LEU A 467 18.60 -23.28 -27.14
N GLU A 468 19.09 -23.99 -28.14
CA GLU A 468 18.72 -23.74 -29.53
C GLU A 468 17.40 -24.44 -29.90
N GLY A 469 16.62 -23.84 -30.79
CA GLY A 469 15.38 -24.45 -31.32
C GLY A 469 14.18 -24.37 -30.40
N LEU A 470 14.19 -23.49 -29.41
CA LEU A 470 13.00 -23.20 -28.59
C LEU A 470 11.98 -22.36 -29.38
N SER A 471 10.68 -22.61 -29.13
CA SER A 471 9.65 -21.70 -29.59
C SER A 471 9.71 -20.36 -28.83
N PRO A 472 9.18 -19.26 -29.40
CA PRO A 472 9.10 -17.97 -28.73
C PRO A 472 8.40 -18.06 -27.35
N GLU A 473 7.38 -18.90 -27.21
CA GLU A 473 6.61 -19.10 -25.98
C GLU A 473 7.45 -19.83 -24.92
N ALA A 474 8.20 -20.86 -25.32
CA ALA A 474 9.09 -21.58 -24.42
C ALA A 474 10.26 -20.70 -23.96
N GLU A 475 10.84 -19.88 -24.85
CA GLU A 475 11.89 -18.93 -24.49
C GLU A 475 11.36 -17.85 -23.55
N GLU A 476 10.15 -17.34 -23.77
CA GLU A 476 9.50 -16.36 -22.85
C GLU A 476 9.26 -16.95 -21.46
N THR A 477 8.80 -18.22 -21.37
CA THR A 477 8.62 -18.92 -20.10
C THR A 477 9.94 -19.09 -19.35
N LEU A 478 11.03 -19.49 -20.05
CA LEU A 478 12.35 -19.61 -19.46
C LEU A 478 12.91 -18.26 -19.03
N SER A 479 12.71 -17.22 -19.84
CA SER A 479 13.14 -15.85 -19.53
C SER A 479 12.50 -15.33 -18.26
N MET A 480 11.21 -15.66 -18.02
CA MET A 480 10.52 -15.34 -16.76
C MET A 480 11.20 -16.03 -15.57
N PHE A 481 11.55 -17.32 -15.66
CA PHE A 481 12.23 -18.01 -14.57
C PHE A 481 13.64 -17.47 -14.32
N ARG A 482 14.37 -17.06 -15.37
CA ARG A 482 15.68 -16.41 -15.26
C ARG A 482 15.59 -15.02 -14.62
N LEU A 483 14.50 -14.30 -14.85
CA LEU A 483 14.25 -13.00 -14.24
C LEU A 483 14.18 -13.08 -12.69
N VAL A 484 13.71 -14.19 -12.13
CA VAL A 484 13.52 -14.32 -10.66
C VAL A 484 14.83 -14.15 -9.89
N PRO A 485 15.89 -14.97 -10.12
CA PRO A 485 17.16 -14.78 -9.41
C PRO A 485 17.84 -13.45 -9.74
N GLU A 486 17.71 -12.95 -10.96
CA GLU A 486 18.24 -11.66 -11.38
C GLU A 486 17.66 -10.52 -10.53
N MET A 487 16.35 -10.38 -10.52
CA MET A 487 15.69 -9.29 -9.79
C MET A 487 15.79 -9.45 -8.26
N ARG A 488 15.90 -10.68 -7.75
CA ARG A 488 16.20 -10.89 -6.33
C ARG A 488 17.60 -10.39 -5.94
N GLY A 489 18.54 -10.47 -6.84
CA GLY A 489 19.89 -9.93 -6.65
C GLY A 489 19.99 -8.43 -6.85
N GLU A 490 19.22 -7.89 -7.81
CA GLU A 490 19.25 -6.45 -8.14
C GLU A 490 18.46 -5.57 -7.18
N LEU A 491 17.31 -6.03 -6.69
CA LEU A 491 16.39 -5.23 -5.89
C LEU A 491 16.30 -5.71 -4.43
N ASP A 492 15.73 -6.89 -4.23
CA ASP A 492 15.53 -7.46 -2.90
C ASP A 492 15.20 -8.95 -2.99
N ARG A 493 15.72 -9.75 -2.04
CA ARG A 493 15.45 -11.20 -1.95
C ARG A 493 13.96 -11.55 -1.87
N GLU A 494 13.14 -10.62 -1.36
CA GLU A 494 11.69 -10.78 -1.21
C GLU A 494 10.88 -10.07 -2.32
N ALA A 495 11.49 -9.74 -3.45
CA ALA A 495 10.81 -9.10 -4.57
C ALA A 495 9.67 -9.96 -5.15
N PHE A 496 9.82 -11.29 -5.09
CA PHE A 496 8.80 -12.24 -5.53
C PHE A 496 8.09 -12.93 -4.37
N GLY A 497 6.81 -13.21 -4.58
CA GLY A 497 5.97 -13.99 -3.69
C GLY A 497 5.90 -15.47 -4.09
N SER A 498 4.69 -15.91 -4.46
CA SER A 498 4.41 -17.29 -4.86
C SER A 498 4.47 -17.45 -6.38
N PHE A 499 4.81 -18.65 -6.83
CA PHE A 499 4.53 -19.10 -8.18
C PHE A 499 3.22 -19.91 -8.15
N ILE A 500 2.24 -19.56 -8.97
CA ILE A 500 0.87 -20.10 -8.95
C ILE A 500 0.54 -20.65 -10.34
#